data_13e5000c4fa986b491625fbd99ae300e
#
_entry.id   13e5000c4fa986b491625fbd99ae300e
#
_cell.length_a   1.000
_cell.length_b   1.000
_cell.length_c   1.000
_cell.angle_alpha   90.00
_cell.angle_beta   90.00
_cell.angle_gamma   90.00
#
_symmetry.space_group_name_H-M   'P 1'
#
loop_
_entity.id
_entity.type
_entity.pdbx_description
1 polymer ?
#
loop_
_entity_poly.entity_id
_entity_poly.type
_entity_poly.pdbx_seq_one_letter_code
_entity_poly.pdbx_strand_id
1 'polypeptide(L)'
;MNWYENEVQRLEKVKGNLPYDPKMVFYGSSSIRLWDSLYEDFGTYKPVNLGFGGSTLAACVWFFDRLVGMYHPESIIVYAGDNDLGDGRHPEEVCIFFRQLVACVRDRFGDIPLAYISIKPSITRWSIVDNIRFTNSLISAEIEAKGGNLHYINVYDRMTDQTGYPRREFLDPDGLHISPKGYDLWKEVVGQYIATSIHDQRIS
;
A
#
# COMPACT_ATOMS: atom_id res chain seq x y z
N MET A 1 10.41 -17.47 0.11
CA MET A 1 10.35 -16.22 0.93
C MET A 1 11.71 -15.79 1.52
N ASN A 2 12.78 -16.64 1.41
CA ASN A 2 14.09 -16.34 2.02
C ASN A 2 14.77 -15.06 1.51
N TRP A 3 14.53 -14.65 0.27
CA TRP A 3 15.12 -13.42 -0.31
C TRP A 3 14.64 -12.12 0.35
N TYR A 4 13.52 -12.14 1.07
CA TYR A 4 13.06 -10.99 1.83
C TYR A 4 13.66 -10.90 3.24
N GLU A 5 14.34 -11.93 3.73
CA GLU A 5 14.69 -12.05 5.14
C GLU A 5 15.57 -10.89 5.64
N ASN A 6 16.51 -10.42 4.85
CA ASN A 6 17.37 -9.29 5.22
C ASN A 6 16.55 -7.98 5.37
N GLU A 7 15.59 -7.75 4.47
CA GLU A 7 14.70 -6.59 4.54
C GLU A 7 13.76 -6.70 5.75
N VAL A 8 13.21 -7.89 6.00
CA VAL A 8 12.33 -8.14 7.13
C VAL A 8 13.07 -7.91 8.45
N GLN A 9 14.28 -8.45 8.62
CA GLN A 9 15.10 -8.22 9.83
C GLN A 9 15.48 -6.75 10.04
N ARG A 10 15.66 -5.99 8.95
CA ARG A 10 15.86 -4.55 9.01
C ARG A 10 14.60 -3.85 9.55
N LEU A 11 13.42 -4.25 9.05
CA LEU A 11 12.15 -3.64 9.44
C LEU A 11 11.74 -3.99 10.88
N GLU A 12 12.05 -5.18 11.37
CA GLU A 12 11.83 -5.57 12.77
C GLU A 12 12.52 -4.62 13.77
N LYS A 13 13.62 -3.99 13.36
CA LYS A 13 14.38 -3.04 14.18
C LYS A 13 13.85 -1.60 14.13
N VAL A 14 12.99 -1.28 13.17
CA VAL A 14 12.51 0.11 12.96
C VAL A 14 11.76 0.63 14.18
N LYS A 15 10.96 -0.20 14.84
CA LYS A 15 10.18 0.22 16.03
C LYS A 15 11.06 0.82 17.12
N GLY A 16 12.21 0.22 17.38
CA GLY A 16 13.15 0.68 18.43
C GLY A 16 13.84 2.00 18.11
N ASN A 17 13.80 2.46 16.86
CA ASN A 17 14.48 3.66 16.38
C ASN A 17 13.55 4.87 16.28
N LEU A 18 12.23 4.70 16.46
CA LEU A 18 11.27 5.80 16.36
C LEU A 18 11.11 6.50 17.71
N PRO A 19 10.99 7.85 17.74
CA PRO A 19 10.81 8.63 18.95
C PRO A 19 9.38 8.57 19.50
N TYR A 20 8.50 7.76 18.90
CA TYR A 20 7.08 7.63 19.26
C TYR A 20 6.58 6.20 19.01
N ASP A 21 5.47 5.85 19.61
CA ASP A 21 4.74 4.62 19.28
C ASP A 21 3.90 4.85 18.01
N PRO A 22 4.18 4.12 16.92
CA PRO A 22 3.48 4.33 15.65
C PRO A 22 1.99 4.06 15.73
N LYS A 23 1.21 4.99 15.12
CA LYS A 23 -0.25 4.92 15.05
C LYS A 23 -0.76 4.64 13.64
N MET A 24 0.01 5.00 12.63
CA MET A 24 -0.32 4.76 11.22
C MET A 24 0.76 3.88 10.60
N VAL A 25 0.37 2.72 10.10
CA VAL A 25 1.29 1.79 9.43
C VAL A 25 1.14 1.92 7.92
N PHE A 26 2.25 2.20 7.23
CA PHE A 26 2.36 2.05 5.78
C PHE A 26 3.07 0.73 5.49
N TYR A 27 2.38 -0.18 4.81
CA TYR A 27 2.85 -1.55 4.59
C TYR A 27 2.81 -1.93 3.12
N GLY A 28 3.81 -2.67 2.65
CA GLY A 28 3.79 -3.19 1.28
C GLY A 28 5.13 -3.17 0.56
N SER A 29 5.10 -2.84 -0.73
CA SER A 29 6.23 -3.03 -1.65
C SER A 29 7.20 -1.83 -1.72
N SER A 30 8.05 -1.84 -2.76
CA SER A 30 9.06 -0.80 -2.98
C SER A 30 8.47 0.61 -3.05
N SER A 31 7.25 0.78 -3.54
CA SER A 31 6.61 2.11 -3.58
C SER A 31 6.33 2.68 -2.18
N ILE A 32 6.14 1.83 -1.16
CA ILE A 32 6.11 2.28 0.24
C ILE A 32 7.55 2.47 0.73
N ARG A 33 8.45 1.50 0.51
CA ARG A 33 9.83 1.54 0.97
C ARG A 33 10.59 2.79 0.52
N LEU A 34 10.40 3.20 -0.74
CA LEU A 34 11.10 4.33 -1.38
C LEU A 34 10.39 5.68 -1.19
N TRP A 35 9.35 5.75 -0.37
CA TRP A 35 8.70 7.01 -0.01
C TRP A 35 9.52 7.71 1.08
N ASP A 36 10.59 8.37 0.66
CA ASP A 36 11.58 8.97 1.57
C ASP A 36 10.99 10.07 2.45
N SER A 37 10.07 10.88 1.89
CA SER A 37 9.38 11.96 2.62
C SER A 37 8.22 11.50 3.51
N LEU A 38 7.90 10.19 3.58
CA LEU A 38 6.72 9.67 4.27
C LEU A 38 6.59 10.16 5.73
N TYR A 39 7.69 10.20 6.44
CA TYR A 39 7.72 10.67 7.84
C TYR A 39 7.45 12.17 7.99
N GLU A 40 7.83 12.98 7.00
CA GLU A 40 7.54 14.41 6.94
C GLU A 40 6.11 14.64 6.47
N ASP A 41 5.67 13.89 5.46
CA ASP A 41 4.35 14.03 4.84
C ASP A 41 3.22 13.72 5.82
N PHE A 42 3.41 12.74 6.69
CA PHE A 42 2.36 12.23 7.60
C PHE A 42 2.76 12.27 9.08
N GLY A 43 3.75 13.07 9.46
CA GLY A 43 4.34 13.10 10.81
C GLY A 43 3.34 13.28 11.95
N THR A 44 2.28 14.06 11.73
CA THR A 44 1.18 14.26 12.72
C THR A 44 0.43 12.98 13.07
N TYR A 45 0.47 11.97 12.21
CA TYR A 45 -0.20 10.68 12.38
C TYR A 45 0.73 9.59 12.96
N LYS A 46 1.96 9.96 13.34
CA LYS A 46 2.97 9.04 13.87
C LYS A 46 3.16 7.81 12.97
N PRO A 47 3.56 7.99 11.69
CA PRO A 47 3.66 6.90 10.75
C PRO A 47 4.82 5.98 11.04
N VAL A 48 4.74 4.74 10.51
CA VAL A 48 5.88 3.86 10.31
C VAL A 48 5.86 3.32 8.89
N ASN A 49 7.03 3.33 8.23
CA ASN A 49 7.23 2.76 6.91
C ASN A 49 7.73 1.31 7.04
N LEU A 50 6.86 0.36 6.73
CA LEU A 50 7.14 -1.07 6.71
C LEU A 50 7.14 -1.64 5.28
N GLY A 51 7.52 -0.81 4.31
CA GLY A 51 7.72 -1.24 2.93
C GLY A 51 9.01 -2.06 2.76
N PHE A 52 8.93 -3.13 1.96
CA PHE A 52 10.10 -3.93 1.57
C PHE A 52 10.10 -4.22 0.06
N GLY A 53 11.30 -4.15 -0.54
CA GLY A 53 11.48 -4.18 -1.98
C GLY A 53 11.00 -5.49 -2.62
N GLY A 54 10.30 -5.36 -3.75
CA GLY A 54 9.81 -6.52 -4.50
C GLY A 54 8.69 -7.31 -3.83
N SER A 55 8.16 -6.87 -2.68
CA SER A 55 7.15 -7.64 -1.96
C SER A 55 5.86 -7.79 -2.77
N THR A 56 5.35 -9.02 -2.73
CA THR A 56 4.03 -9.40 -3.22
C THR A 56 2.99 -9.28 -2.09
N LEU A 57 1.70 -9.28 -2.42
CA LEU A 57 0.65 -9.43 -1.40
C LEU A 57 0.79 -10.73 -0.61
N ALA A 58 1.21 -11.81 -1.28
CA ALA A 58 1.51 -13.08 -0.61
C ALA A 58 2.63 -12.93 0.44
N ALA A 59 3.70 -12.16 0.12
CA ALA A 59 4.76 -11.88 1.07
C ALA A 59 4.28 -10.97 2.21
N CYS A 60 3.41 -10.00 1.92
CA CYS A 60 2.79 -9.15 2.94
C CYS A 60 1.96 -9.99 3.93
N VAL A 61 1.18 -10.97 3.47
CA VAL A 61 0.46 -11.90 4.34
C VAL A 61 1.43 -12.75 5.18
N TRP A 62 2.46 -13.32 4.55
CA TRP A 62 3.43 -14.19 5.22
C TRP A 62 4.19 -13.50 6.36
N PHE A 63 4.59 -12.25 6.15
CA PHE A 63 5.38 -11.49 7.14
C PHE A 63 4.54 -10.55 8.02
N PHE A 64 3.21 -10.63 7.93
CA PHE A 64 2.32 -9.71 8.63
C PHE A 64 2.56 -9.70 10.15
N ASP A 65 2.57 -10.85 10.79
CA ASP A 65 2.73 -10.95 12.25
C ASP A 65 4.10 -10.44 12.71
N ARG A 66 5.15 -10.72 11.93
CA ARG A 66 6.51 -10.27 12.24
C ARG A 66 6.68 -8.76 12.10
N LEU A 67 6.08 -8.16 11.07
CA LEU A 67 6.28 -6.76 10.72
C LEU A 67 5.21 -5.84 11.32
N VAL A 68 3.94 -6.18 11.13
CA VAL A 68 2.82 -5.34 11.55
C VAL A 68 2.30 -5.76 12.93
N GLY A 69 2.28 -7.05 13.22
CA GLY A 69 1.73 -7.62 14.45
C GLY A 69 2.38 -7.13 15.75
N MET A 70 3.60 -6.58 15.67
CA MET A 70 4.31 -5.99 16.83
C MET A 70 3.85 -4.57 17.20
N TYR A 71 3.02 -3.93 16.37
CA TYR A 71 2.51 -2.57 16.57
C TYR A 71 1.09 -2.59 17.13
N HIS A 72 0.62 -1.39 17.54
CA HIS A 72 -0.77 -1.13 17.92
C HIS A 72 -1.32 0.04 17.08
N PRO A 73 -1.50 -0.20 15.76
CA PRO A 73 -1.91 0.87 14.85
C PRO A 73 -3.36 1.27 15.07
N GLU A 74 -3.64 2.55 14.86
CA GLU A 74 -4.99 3.10 14.73
C GLU A 74 -5.48 3.03 13.27
N SER A 75 -4.55 2.88 12.30
CA SER A 75 -4.87 2.70 10.88
C SER A 75 -3.72 2.04 10.13
N ILE A 76 -4.05 1.36 9.03
CA ILE A 76 -3.08 0.71 8.14
C ILE A 76 -3.36 1.13 6.70
N ILE A 77 -2.31 1.52 5.96
CA ILE A 77 -2.35 1.84 4.53
C ILE A 77 -1.44 0.84 3.82
N VAL A 78 -1.97 0.16 2.80
CA VAL A 78 -1.28 -0.93 2.10
C VAL A 78 -1.12 -0.61 0.63
N TYR A 79 0.07 -0.88 0.10
CA TYR A 79 0.34 -0.93 -1.33
C TYR A 79 1.16 -2.17 -1.69
N ALA A 80 0.57 -3.12 -2.39
CA ALA A 80 1.22 -4.29 -2.98
C ALA A 80 0.32 -4.89 -4.08
N GLY A 81 0.81 -5.90 -4.83
CA GLY A 81 0.06 -6.54 -5.91
C GLY A 81 0.70 -6.31 -7.29
N ASP A 82 1.43 -5.22 -7.46
CA ASP A 82 2.18 -4.90 -8.67
C ASP A 82 3.24 -6.00 -8.99
N ASN A 83 3.97 -6.45 -7.97
CA ASN A 83 4.97 -7.52 -8.12
C ASN A 83 4.32 -8.90 -8.34
N ASP A 84 3.18 -9.17 -7.71
CA ASP A 84 2.42 -10.40 -7.95
C ASP A 84 2.09 -10.57 -9.43
N LEU A 85 1.54 -9.52 -10.07
CA LEU A 85 1.23 -9.51 -11.50
C LEU A 85 2.50 -9.56 -12.36
N GLY A 86 3.55 -8.85 -11.95
CA GLY A 86 4.85 -8.86 -12.61
C GLY A 86 5.53 -10.23 -12.58
N ASP A 87 5.28 -11.03 -11.54
CA ASP A 87 5.75 -12.41 -11.38
C ASP A 87 4.85 -13.44 -12.10
N GLY A 88 3.78 -12.96 -12.79
CA GLY A 88 2.89 -13.80 -13.59
C GLY A 88 1.69 -14.40 -12.84
N ARG A 89 1.36 -13.91 -11.63
CA ARG A 89 0.13 -14.32 -10.95
C ARG A 89 -1.09 -13.75 -11.66
N HIS A 90 -2.20 -14.47 -11.58
CA HIS A 90 -3.47 -14.00 -12.08
C HIS A 90 -4.13 -12.98 -11.13
N PRO A 91 -4.94 -12.04 -11.65
CA PRO A 91 -5.65 -11.04 -10.85
C PRO A 91 -6.46 -11.62 -9.69
N GLU A 92 -7.10 -12.77 -9.89
CA GLU A 92 -7.90 -13.46 -8.90
C GLU A 92 -7.04 -13.99 -7.72
N GLU A 93 -5.82 -14.44 -7.99
CA GLU A 93 -4.87 -14.86 -6.96
C GLU A 93 -4.45 -13.66 -6.11
N VAL A 94 -4.19 -12.51 -6.74
CA VAL A 94 -3.88 -11.25 -6.04
C VAL A 94 -5.03 -10.85 -5.13
N CYS A 95 -6.27 -10.96 -5.60
CA CYS A 95 -7.46 -10.68 -4.80
C CYS A 95 -7.62 -11.66 -3.61
N ILE A 96 -7.25 -12.95 -3.78
CA ILE A 96 -7.23 -13.92 -2.67
C ILE A 96 -6.24 -13.48 -1.59
N PHE A 97 -5.02 -13.07 -1.95
CA PHE A 97 -4.03 -12.59 -0.97
C PHE A 97 -4.44 -11.27 -0.33
N PHE A 98 -5.12 -10.39 -1.07
CA PHE A 98 -5.73 -9.20 -0.48
C PHE A 98 -6.75 -9.57 0.61
N ARG A 99 -7.65 -10.51 0.35
CA ARG A 99 -8.63 -11.00 1.35
C ARG A 99 -7.95 -11.60 2.57
N GLN A 100 -6.87 -12.36 2.37
CA GLN A 100 -6.09 -12.93 3.47
C GLN A 100 -5.43 -11.82 4.32
N LEU A 101 -4.88 -10.78 3.68
CA LEU A 101 -4.31 -9.64 4.40
C LEU A 101 -5.38 -8.91 5.22
N VAL A 102 -6.57 -8.68 4.65
CA VAL A 102 -7.71 -8.12 5.39
C VAL A 102 -8.06 -8.97 6.60
N ALA A 103 -8.10 -10.31 6.44
CA ALA A 103 -8.37 -11.22 7.56
C ALA A 103 -7.29 -11.09 8.66
N CYS A 104 -6.00 -11.09 8.30
CA CYS A 104 -4.91 -10.87 9.27
C CYS A 104 -5.09 -9.57 10.07
N VAL A 105 -5.46 -8.47 9.40
CA VAL A 105 -5.70 -7.18 10.07
C VAL A 105 -6.90 -7.28 11.01
N ARG A 106 -8.01 -7.86 10.56
CA ARG A 106 -9.25 -7.99 11.36
C ARG A 106 -9.04 -8.90 12.57
N ASP A 107 -8.36 -10.01 12.39
CA ASP A 107 -8.05 -10.95 13.48
C ASP A 107 -7.14 -10.33 14.54
N ARG A 108 -6.17 -9.51 14.11
CA ARG A 108 -5.17 -8.95 15.01
C ARG A 108 -5.59 -7.66 15.69
N PHE A 109 -6.29 -6.78 14.97
CA PHE A 109 -6.56 -5.39 15.39
C PHE A 109 -8.05 -5.01 15.40
N GLY A 110 -8.94 -5.92 15.04
CA GLY A 110 -10.36 -5.63 14.91
C GLY A 110 -10.68 -4.73 13.71
N ASP A 111 -11.71 -3.90 13.84
CA ASP A 111 -12.22 -3.07 12.73
C ASP A 111 -11.54 -1.69 12.66
N ILE A 112 -10.21 -1.65 12.74
CA ILE A 112 -9.47 -0.41 12.47
C ILE A 112 -9.53 -0.04 10.97
N PRO A 113 -9.41 1.26 10.61
CA PRO A 113 -9.28 1.68 9.22
C PRO A 113 -8.14 0.99 8.49
N LEU A 114 -8.48 0.28 7.42
CA LEU A 114 -7.55 -0.36 6.49
C LEU A 114 -7.80 0.19 5.10
N ALA A 115 -6.81 0.86 4.51
CA ALA A 115 -6.87 1.39 3.17
C ALA A 115 -5.91 0.67 2.23
N TYR A 116 -6.39 0.34 1.04
CA TYR A 116 -5.59 -0.22 -0.04
C TYR A 116 -5.39 0.81 -1.14
N ILE A 117 -4.14 1.13 -1.43
CA ILE A 117 -3.77 1.98 -2.57
C ILE A 117 -3.84 1.13 -3.83
N SER A 118 -4.58 1.58 -4.85
CA SER A 118 -4.67 0.90 -6.14
C SER A 118 -3.30 0.63 -6.74
N ILE A 119 -3.14 -0.50 -7.41
CA ILE A 119 -1.93 -0.77 -8.18
C ILE A 119 -1.78 0.35 -9.21
N LYS A 120 -0.65 1.07 -9.15
CA LYS A 120 -0.35 2.18 -10.04
C LYS A 120 -0.09 1.71 -11.47
N PRO A 121 -0.33 2.53 -12.48
CA PRO A 121 0.14 2.26 -13.82
C PRO A 121 1.68 2.41 -13.90
N SER A 122 2.32 1.67 -14.80
CA SER A 122 3.75 1.83 -15.08
C SER A 122 4.06 1.53 -16.56
N ILE A 123 5.08 2.20 -17.07
CA ILE A 123 5.51 2.02 -18.46
C ILE A 123 6.13 0.64 -18.64
N THR A 124 6.97 0.23 -17.70
CA THR A 124 7.68 -1.06 -17.74
C THR A 124 6.73 -2.26 -17.70
N ARG A 125 5.56 -2.11 -17.07
CA ARG A 125 4.53 -3.16 -16.98
C ARG A 125 3.31 -2.89 -17.87
N TRP A 126 3.47 -2.08 -18.91
CA TRP A 126 2.35 -1.76 -19.79
C TRP A 126 1.76 -2.97 -20.50
N SER A 127 2.59 -4.00 -20.78
CA SER A 127 2.14 -5.26 -21.39
C SER A 127 1.13 -6.05 -20.54
N ILE A 128 1.04 -5.77 -19.24
CA ILE A 128 0.09 -6.41 -18.32
C ILE A 128 -0.93 -5.40 -17.75
N VAL A 129 -1.13 -4.26 -18.42
CA VAL A 129 -2.02 -3.19 -17.94
C VAL A 129 -3.45 -3.65 -17.72
N ASP A 130 -3.95 -4.56 -18.54
CA ASP A 130 -5.31 -5.09 -18.40
C ASP A 130 -5.46 -5.95 -17.14
N ASN A 131 -4.41 -6.72 -16.78
CA ASN A 131 -4.37 -7.44 -15.50
C ASN A 131 -4.33 -6.46 -14.31
N ILE A 132 -3.58 -5.36 -14.44
CA ILE A 132 -3.54 -4.31 -13.40
C ILE A 132 -4.93 -3.69 -13.21
N ARG A 133 -5.60 -3.28 -14.29
CA ARG A 133 -6.94 -2.70 -14.25
C ARG A 133 -7.96 -3.68 -13.67
N PHE A 134 -7.91 -4.93 -14.12
CA PHE A 134 -8.81 -5.96 -13.64
C PHE A 134 -8.58 -6.27 -12.15
N THR A 135 -7.33 -6.37 -11.70
CA THR A 135 -7.01 -6.53 -10.27
C THR A 135 -7.55 -5.37 -9.44
N ASN A 136 -7.34 -4.13 -9.88
CA ASN A 136 -7.86 -2.95 -9.22
C ASN A 136 -9.39 -2.98 -9.12
N SER A 137 -10.09 -3.40 -10.18
CA SER A 137 -11.55 -3.52 -10.17
C SER A 137 -12.04 -4.62 -9.21
N LEU A 138 -11.36 -5.77 -9.17
CA LEU A 138 -11.70 -6.87 -8.24
C LEU A 138 -11.54 -6.44 -6.78
N ILE A 139 -10.42 -5.78 -6.46
CA ILE A 139 -10.15 -5.33 -5.08
C ILE A 139 -11.11 -4.20 -4.69
N SER A 140 -11.38 -3.25 -5.58
CA SER A 140 -12.35 -2.18 -5.33
C SER A 140 -13.75 -2.73 -5.07
N ALA A 141 -14.22 -3.68 -5.88
CA ALA A 141 -15.51 -4.33 -5.70
C ALA A 141 -15.58 -5.14 -4.39
N GLU A 142 -14.50 -5.81 -4.00
CA GLU A 142 -14.40 -6.53 -2.73
C GLU A 142 -14.50 -5.58 -1.53
N ILE A 143 -13.83 -4.41 -1.62
CA ILE A 143 -13.87 -3.37 -0.58
C ILE A 143 -15.29 -2.80 -0.46
N GLU A 144 -15.92 -2.48 -1.58
CA GLU A 144 -17.29 -1.96 -1.62
C GLU A 144 -18.30 -2.96 -1.04
N ALA A 145 -18.17 -4.24 -1.41
CA ALA A 145 -19.07 -5.30 -0.93
C ALA A 145 -18.92 -5.56 0.58
N LYS A 146 -17.71 -5.45 1.13
CA LYS A 146 -17.46 -5.63 2.57
C LYS A 146 -17.88 -4.41 3.39
N GLY A 147 -17.66 -3.21 2.87
CA GLY A 147 -17.94 -1.96 3.59
C GLY A 147 -17.13 -1.81 4.89
N GLY A 148 -17.70 -1.10 5.86
CA GLY A 148 -17.06 -0.85 7.16
C GLY A 148 -15.79 0.00 7.03
N ASN A 149 -14.79 -0.28 7.86
CA ASN A 149 -13.51 0.43 7.88
C ASN A 149 -12.49 -0.14 6.87
N LEU A 150 -12.96 -0.52 5.66
CA LEU A 150 -12.12 -0.98 4.55
C LEU A 150 -12.26 0.01 3.40
N HIS A 151 -11.15 0.57 2.93
CA HIS A 151 -11.15 1.70 2.01
C HIS A 151 -10.25 1.47 0.80
N TYR A 152 -10.62 2.08 -0.34
CA TYR A 152 -9.86 2.05 -1.58
C TYR A 152 -9.34 3.45 -1.92
N ILE A 153 -8.03 3.58 -2.11
CA ILE A 153 -7.38 4.84 -2.50
C ILE A 153 -6.98 4.73 -3.97
N ASN A 154 -7.67 5.44 -4.84
CA ASN A 154 -7.42 5.40 -6.28
C ASN A 154 -6.30 6.38 -6.69
N VAL A 155 -5.08 5.88 -6.83
CA VAL A 155 -3.97 6.62 -7.44
C VAL A 155 -3.86 6.35 -8.94
N TYR A 156 -4.43 5.23 -9.44
CA TYR A 156 -4.29 4.79 -10.83
C TYR A 156 -4.75 5.87 -11.80
N ASP A 157 -5.98 6.35 -11.65
CA ASP A 157 -6.58 7.33 -12.58
C ASP A 157 -5.83 8.66 -12.55
N ARG A 158 -5.30 9.06 -11.40
CA ARG A 158 -4.54 10.31 -11.26
C ARG A 158 -3.14 10.22 -11.90
N MET A 159 -2.61 9.01 -12.08
CA MET A 159 -1.29 8.75 -12.69
C MET A 159 -1.38 8.46 -14.20
N THR A 160 -2.56 8.46 -14.80
CA THR A 160 -2.77 8.26 -16.24
C THR A 160 -3.15 9.56 -16.94
N ASP A 161 -2.90 9.61 -18.25
CA ASP A 161 -3.40 10.66 -19.13
C ASP A 161 -4.82 10.34 -19.64
N GLN A 162 -5.35 11.19 -20.52
CA GLN A 162 -6.69 11.02 -21.10
C GLN A 162 -6.84 9.75 -21.96
N THR A 163 -5.74 9.15 -22.40
CA THR A 163 -5.73 7.88 -23.16
C THR A 163 -5.62 6.66 -22.23
N GLY A 164 -5.43 6.89 -20.92
CA GLY A 164 -5.19 5.85 -19.91
C GLY A 164 -3.74 5.39 -19.86
N TYR A 165 -2.80 6.08 -20.55
CA TYR A 165 -1.38 5.77 -20.51
C TYR A 165 -0.69 6.40 -19.29
N PRO A 166 0.35 5.75 -18.69
CA PRO A 166 1.06 6.28 -17.54
C PRO A 166 1.72 7.63 -17.84
N ARG A 167 1.45 8.63 -17.03
CA ARG A 167 2.11 9.93 -17.10
C ARG A 167 3.54 9.81 -16.63
N ARG A 168 4.49 10.02 -17.57
CA ARG A 168 5.92 9.79 -17.36
C ARG A 168 6.51 10.59 -16.20
N GLU A 169 6.02 11.79 -15.95
CA GLU A 169 6.49 12.66 -14.89
C GLU A 169 6.29 12.09 -13.48
N PHE A 170 5.40 11.12 -13.31
CA PHE A 170 5.14 10.46 -12.02
C PHE A 170 5.97 9.20 -11.80
N LEU A 171 6.79 8.84 -12.79
CA LEU A 171 7.65 7.65 -12.75
C LEU A 171 9.11 8.05 -12.86
N ASP A 172 9.95 7.27 -12.20
CA ASP A 172 11.41 7.35 -12.35
C ASP A 172 11.86 6.97 -13.78
N PRO A 173 13.12 7.21 -14.15
CA PRO A 173 13.65 6.86 -15.49
C PRO A 173 13.46 5.38 -15.86
N ASP A 174 13.38 4.46 -14.89
CA ASP A 174 13.12 3.02 -15.12
C ASP A 174 11.68 2.73 -15.58
N GLY A 175 10.79 3.72 -15.51
CA GLY A 175 9.38 3.59 -15.90
C GLY A 175 8.54 2.70 -14.99
N LEU A 176 9.08 2.32 -13.82
CA LEU A 176 8.43 1.46 -12.82
C LEU A 176 8.26 2.15 -11.47
N HIS A 177 9.33 2.66 -10.88
CA HIS A 177 9.29 3.30 -9.57
C HIS A 177 8.70 4.71 -9.67
N ILE A 178 8.26 5.22 -8.53
CA ILE A 178 7.59 6.51 -8.42
C ILE A 178 8.64 7.61 -8.31
N SER A 179 8.50 8.66 -9.14
CA SER A 179 9.33 9.84 -9.07
C SER A 179 8.98 10.73 -7.87
N PRO A 180 9.82 11.70 -7.49
CA PRO A 180 9.46 12.69 -6.46
C PRO A 180 8.11 13.36 -6.73
N LYS A 181 7.83 13.75 -7.99
CA LYS A 181 6.53 14.32 -8.40
C LYS A 181 5.37 13.33 -8.26
N GLY A 182 5.64 12.04 -8.45
CA GLY A 182 4.67 10.98 -8.22
C GLY A 182 4.35 10.82 -6.72
N TYR A 183 5.34 10.95 -5.85
CA TYR A 183 5.11 10.95 -4.40
C TYR A 183 4.37 12.20 -3.92
N ASP A 184 4.57 13.38 -4.53
CA ASP A 184 3.73 14.56 -4.25
C ASP A 184 2.25 14.29 -4.56
N LEU A 185 1.97 13.63 -5.69
CA LEU A 185 0.61 13.18 -6.02
C LEU A 185 0.07 12.18 -5.00
N TRP A 186 0.87 11.18 -4.63
CA TRP A 186 0.45 10.17 -3.65
C TRP A 186 0.18 10.80 -2.28
N LYS A 187 1.02 11.74 -1.85
CA LYS A 187 0.80 12.54 -0.63
C LYS A 187 -0.55 13.25 -0.65
N GLU A 188 -0.89 13.90 -1.77
CA GLU A 188 -2.19 14.57 -1.93
C GLU A 188 -3.35 13.59 -1.80
N VAL A 189 -3.32 12.49 -2.58
CA VAL A 189 -4.42 11.52 -2.64
C VAL A 189 -4.60 10.76 -1.32
N VAL A 190 -3.50 10.30 -0.73
CA VAL A 190 -3.51 9.62 0.58
C VAL A 190 -3.89 10.60 1.69
N GLY A 191 -3.40 11.84 1.64
CA GLY A 191 -3.77 12.89 2.59
C GLY A 191 -5.25 13.23 2.58
N GLN A 192 -5.87 13.29 1.39
CA GLN A 192 -7.32 13.48 1.24
C GLN A 192 -8.10 12.33 1.90
N TYR A 193 -7.68 11.07 1.66
CA TYR A 193 -8.30 9.91 2.33
C TYR A 193 -8.19 10.02 3.86
N ILE A 194 -7.00 10.32 4.38
CA ILE A 194 -6.79 10.44 5.84
C ILE A 194 -7.68 11.52 6.44
N ALA A 195 -7.77 12.69 5.79
CA ALA A 195 -8.57 13.81 6.27
C ALA A 195 -10.08 13.49 6.32
N THR A 196 -10.59 12.73 5.35
CA THR A 196 -12.02 12.42 5.27
C THR A 196 -12.42 11.20 6.10
N SER A 197 -11.59 10.14 6.13
CA SER A 197 -11.99 8.84 6.67
C SER A 197 -11.46 8.57 8.09
N ILE A 198 -10.38 9.23 8.50
CA ILE A 198 -9.77 9.00 9.82
C ILE A 198 -10.12 10.12 10.81
N HIS A 199 -10.29 11.37 10.35
CA HIS A 199 -10.66 12.49 11.23
C HIS A 199 -12.09 12.40 11.72
N ASP A 200 -13.04 11.98 10.90
CA ASP A 200 -14.46 11.87 11.30
C ASP A 200 -14.70 10.87 12.43
N GLN A 201 -13.84 9.84 12.54
CA GLN A 201 -13.94 8.82 13.61
C GLN A 201 -13.39 9.30 14.98
N ARG A 202 -12.64 10.41 15.03
CA ARG A 202 -12.14 10.99 16.30
C ARG A 202 -13.11 11.98 16.93
N ILE A 203 -14.19 12.35 16.24
CA ILE A 203 -15.19 13.34 16.69
C ILE A 203 -16.51 12.65 17.08
N SER A 204 -16.69 11.39 16.78
CA SER A 204 -17.84 10.56 17.18
C SER A 204 -17.50 9.69 18.39
#